data_4284c88d5644dc26a1f2a9f0b52d3a6d
#
_entry.id   4284c88d5644dc26a1f2a9f0b52d3a6d
#
_cell.length_a   1.000
_cell.length_b   1.000
_cell.length_c   1.000
_cell.angle_alpha   90.00
_cell.angle_beta   90.00
_cell.angle_gamma   90.00
#
_symmetry.space_group_name_H-M   'P 1'
#
loop_
_entity.id
_entity.type
_entity.pdbx_description
1 polymer ?
#
loop_
_entity_poly.entity_id
_entity_poly.type
_entity_poly.pdbx_seq_one_letter_code
_entity_poly.pdbx_strand_id
1 'polypeptide(L)'
;MIDLRSDTVTKPSDAMRKAMARAEVGDDVYGEDPTVNRLQEMMAAMFGKKAALFVPSGTMGNQLAIRLHTQPGQEVIVESTAHIVRYEQGAAGALAGVQLHWVTGNRGLISPDQVEAAIRPKEPNTVQTGLICLENTHNSGGGTI
;
A
#
# COMPACT_ATOMS: atom_id res chain seq x y z
N MET A 1 -2.80 30.98 -3.54
CA MET A 1 -3.83 30.03 -4.04
C MET A 1 -3.65 28.70 -3.27
N ILE A 2 -4.71 28.15 -2.70
CA ILE A 2 -4.70 26.86 -2.02
C ILE A 2 -4.90 25.78 -3.10
N ASP A 3 -3.97 24.84 -3.21
CA ASP A 3 -4.03 23.75 -4.19
C ASP A 3 -4.34 22.43 -3.46
N LEU A 4 -5.50 21.85 -3.75
CA LEU A 4 -6.00 20.62 -3.14
C LEU A 4 -6.11 19.47 -4.16
N ARG A 5 -5.41 19.51 -5.28
CA ARG A 5 -5.47 18.48 -6.34
C ARG A 5 -4.92 17.14 -5.88
N SER A 6 -3.84 17.14 -5.10
CA SER A 6 -3.16 15.94 -4.64
C SER A 6 -2.21 16.29 -3.49
N ASP A 7 -1.96 15.34 -2.60
CA ASP A 7 -0.88 15.41 -1.61
C ASP A 7 0.50 15.58 -2.27
N THR A 8 0.68 15.06 -3.48
CA THR A 8 1.94 15.14 -4.23
C THR A 8 2.36 16.54 -4.64
N VAL A 9 1.47 17.55 -4.60
CA VAL A 9 1.82 18.95 -4.87
C VAL A 9 2.32 19.68 -3.62
N THR A 10 2.29 19.04 -2.45
CA THR A 10 2.80 19.63 -1.21
C THR A 10 4.32 19.75 -1.26
N LYS A 11 4.84 20.80 -0.59
CA LYS A 11 6.27 21.05 -0.56
C LYS A 11 6.78 20.94 0.88
N PRO A 12 8.01 20.44 1.09
CA PRO A 12 8.60 20.40 2.41
C PRO A 12 8.79 21.83 2.96
N SER A 13 8.53 22.00 4.26
CA SER A 13 8.81 23.24 4.97
C SER A 13 10.32 23.51 5.06
N ASP A 14 10.71 24.75 5.43
CA ASP A 14 12.13 25.08 5.64
C ASP A 14 12.76 24.23 6.75
N ALA A 15 12.01 23.90 7.80
CA ALA A 15 12.48 23.02 8.85
C ALA A 15 12.74 21.61 8.33
N MET A 16 11.84 21.05 7.49
CA MET A 16 12.03 19.75 6.85
C MET A 16 13.26 19.76 5.93
N ARG A 17 13.44 20.82 5.12
CA ARG A 17 14.62 20.97 4.25
C ARG A 17 15.92 20.99 5.03
N LYS A 18 15.95 21.73 6.16
CA LYS A 18 17.11 21.76 7.05
C LYS A 18 17.39 20.40 7.70
N ALA A 19 16.34 19.69 8.11
CA ALA A 19 16.47 18.34 8.66
C ALA A 19 17.06 17.37 7.63
N MET A 20 16.54 17.37 6.40
CA MET A 20 17.08 16.55 5.31
C MET A 20 18.56 16.85 5.02
N ALA A 21 18.92 18.15 4.96
CA ALA A 21 20.29 18.54 4.66
C ALA A 21 21.31 18.21 5.78
N ARG A 22 20.84 17.99 7.01
CA ARG A 22 21.66 17.69 8.18
C ARG A 22 21.54 16.25 8.66
N ALA A 23 20.71 15.45 7.99
CA ALA A 23 20.53 14.06 8.38
C ALA A 23 21.87 13.32 8.29
N GLU A 24 22.18 12.57 9.34
CA GLU A 24 23.25 11.60 9.30
C GLU A 24 22.82 10.44 8.40
N VAL A 25 23.70 10.01 7.51
CA VAL A 25 23.44 8.97 6.52
C VAL A 25 24.49 7.87 6.63
N GLY A 26 24.13 6.67 6.21
CA GLY A 26 25.00 5.51 6.15
C GLY A 26 24.50 4.53 5.07
N ASP A 27 25.15 3.40 4.94
CA ASP A 27 24.77 2.36 4.00
C ASP A 27 23.59 1.54 4.56
N ASP A 28 22.41 1.69 3.93
CA ASP A 28 21.21 0.97 4.36
C ASP A 28 21.30 -0.54 4.12
N VAL A 29 22.09 -1.00 3.13
CA VAL A 29 22.30 -2.42 2.87
C VAL A 29 22.98 -3.13 4.05
N TYR A 30 23.89 -2.42 4.73
CA TYR A 30 24.53 -2.91 5.95
C TYR A 30 23.79 -2.53 7.24
N GLY A 31 22.64 -1.83 7.12
CA GLY A 31 21.90 -1.34 8.29
C GLY A 31 22.60 -0.23 9.05
N GLU A 32 23.49 0.51 8.39
CA GLU A 32 24.34 1.52 8.99
C GLU A 32 23.79 2.97 8.87
N ASP A 33 22.65 3.17 8.17
CA ASP A 33 22.00 4.48 8.11
C ASP A 33 21.20 4.74 9.38
N PRO A 34 21.68 5.65 10.28
CA PRO A 34 21.02 5.87 11.57
C PRO A 34 19.68 6.59 11.43
N THR A 35 19.48 7.35 10.36
CA THR A 35 18.23 8.10 10.11
C THR A 35 17.14 7.15 9.63
N VAL A 36 17.45 6.23 8.74
CA VAL A 36 16.51 5.18 8.28
C VAL A 36 16.16 4.24 9.45
N ASN A 37 17.16 3.77 10.19
CA ASN A 37 16.95 2.89 11.33
C ASN A 37 16.01 3.52 12.36
N ARG A 38 16.26 4.78 12.72
CA ARG A 38 15.43 5.54 13.65
C ARG A 38 13.99 5.69 13.14
N LEU A 39 13.80 5.98 11.85
CA LEU A 39 12.46 6.07 11.25
C LEU A 39 11.70 4.75 11.41
N GLN A 40 12.34 3.63 11.07
CA GLN A 40 11.75 2.29 11.18
C GLN A 40 11.38 1.96 12.64
N GLU A 41 12.25 2.23 13.59
CA GLU A 41 12.00 2.03 15.02
C GLU A 41 10.82 2.89 15.53
N MET A 42 10.80 4.16 15.17
CA MET A 42 9.71 5.07 15.55
C MET A 42 8.36 4.62 15.01
N MET A 43 8.31 4.20 13.74
CA MET A 43 7.08 3.72 13.11
C MET A 43 6.63 2.39 13.71
N ALA A 44 7.53 1.46 13.94
CA ALA A 44 7.23 0.20 14.61
C ALA A 44 6.62 0.44 16.02
N ALA A 45 7.24 1.32 16.80
CA ALA A 45 6.75 1.68 18.13
C ALA A 45 5.38 2.36 18.08
N MET A 46 5.19 3.33 17.18
CA MET A 46 3.93 4.08 17.01
C MET A 46 2.74 3.17 16.71
N PHE A 47 2.95 2.13 15.90
CA PHE A 47 1.90 1.17 15.52
C PHE A 47 1.90 -0.11 16.37
N GLY A 48 2.73 -0.21 17.40
CA GLY A 48 2.83 -1.39 18.27
C GLY A 48 3.23 -2.66 17.49
N LYS A 49 4.07 -2.52 16.45
CA LYS A 49 4.54 -3.61 15.61
C LYS A 49 5.98 -3.98 15.97
N LYS A 50 6.38 -5.22 15.62
CA LYS A 50 7.73 -5.71 15.88
C LYS A 50 8.80 -5.00 15.05
N ALA A 51 8.44 -4.58 13.85
CA ALA A 51 9.33 -3.91 12.91
C ALA A 51 8.52 -3.06 11.92
N ALA A 52 9.19 -2.14 11.26
CA ALA A 52 8.73 -1.42 10.09
C ALA A 52 9.85 -1.43 9.04
N LEU A 53 9.50 -1.26 7.78
CA LEU A 53 10.44 -1.18 6.68
C LEU A 53 10.23 0.13 5.93
N PHE A 54 11.28 0.92 5.80
CA PHE A 54 11.27 2.07 4.90
C PHE A 54 11.33 1.60 3.44
N VAL A 55 10.51 2.21 2.60
CA VAL A 55 10.51 1.98 1.16
C VAL A 55 10.47 3.31 0.42
N PRO A 56 11.11 3.43 -0.76
CA PRO A 56 11.22 4.70 -1.48
C PRO A 56 9.90 5.18 -2.09
N SER A 57 8.87 4.32 -2.15
CA SER A 57 7.56 4.71 -2.65
C SER A 57 6.42 3.90 -2.02
N GLY A 58 5.22 4.50 -1.96
CA GLY A 58 4.00 3.80 -1.53
C GLY A 58 3.67 2.60 -2.43
N THR A 59 3.88 2.74 -3.74
CA THR A 59 3.72 1.64 -4.70
C THR A 59 4.59 0.44 -4.32
N MET A 60 5.86 0.65 -3.98
CA MET A 60 6.73 -0.44 -3.52
C MET A 60 6.18 -1.09 -2.25
N GLY A 61 5.69 -0.30 -1.29
CA GLY A 61 5.06 -0.81 -0.07
C GLY A 61 3.86 -1.70 -0.37
N ASN A 62 2.95 -1.23 -1.23
CA ASN A 62 1.78 -2.00 -1.64
C ASN A 62 2.17 -3.31 -2.34
N GLN A 63 3.11 -3.25 -3.28
CA GLN A 63 3.52 -4.42 -4.04
C GLN A 63 4.26 -5.46 -3.18
N LEU A 64 5.07 -5.02 -2.22
CA LEU A 64 5.69 -5.91 -1.23
C LEU A 64 4.62 -6.59 -0.36
N ALA A 65 3.61 -5.85 0.13
CA ALA A 65 2.53 -6.42 0.92
C ALA A 65 1.75 -7.47 0.13
N ILE A 66 1.37 -7.18 -1.12
CA ILE A 66 0.70 -8.15 -1.99
C ILE A 66 1.57 -9.39 -2.18
N ARG A 67 2.84 -9.20 -2.54
CA ARG A 67 3.77 -10.31 -2.82
C ARG A 67 4.02 -11.21 -1.61
N LEU A 68 4.07 -10.64 -0.40
CA LEU A 68 4.32 -11.39 0.83
C LEU A 68 3.10 -12.20 1.29
N HIS A 69 1.89 -11.75 0.95
CA HIS A 69 0.64 -12.36 1.39
C HIS A 69 -0.05 -13.22 0.32
N THR A 70 0.55 -13.34 -0.86
CA THR A 70 -0.05 -14.13 -1.95
C THR A 70 0.97 -15.04 -2.62
N GLN A 71 0.45 -15.99 -3.41
CA GLN A 71 1.21 -16.82 -4.33
C GLN A 71 0.77 -16.53 -5.77
N PRO A 72 1.65 -16.70 -6.78
CA PRO A 72 1.27 -16.60 -8.18
C PRO A 72 0.05 -17.48 -8.52
N GLY A 73 -0.88 -16.92 -9.27
CA GLY A 73 -2.13 -17.59 -9.62
C GLY A 73 -3.28 -17.37 -8.64
N GLN A 74 -3.03 -16.74 -7.51
CA GLN A 74 -4.09 -16.34 -6.58
C GLN A 74 -4.79 -15.05 -7.00
N GLU A 75 -5.90 -14.78 -6.34
CA GLU A 75 -6.75 -13.61 -6.54
C GLU A 75 -6.68 -12.69 -5.32
N VAL A 76 -6.71 -11.38 -5.58
CA VAL A 76 -6.79 -10.32 -4.57
C VAL A 76 -8.10 -9.58 -4.75
N ILE A 77 -8.98 -9.62 -3.74
CA ILE A 77 -10.20 -8.82 -3.71
C ILE A 77 -9.84 -7.38 -3.36
N VAL A 78 -10.36 -6.43 -4.15
CA VAL A 78 -10.05 -5.00 -3.98
C VAL A 78 -11.19 -4.14 -4.54
N GLU A 79 -11.38 -2.94 -4.00
CA GLU A 79 -12.32 -1.97 -4.56
C GLU A 79 -11.87 -1.49 -5.95
N SER A 80 -12.81 -1.35 -6.87
CA SER A 80 -12.56 -1.13 -8.31
C SER A 80 -11.82 0.16 -8.67
N THR A 81 -11.80 1.14 -7.78
CA THR A 81 -11.14 2.44 -7.98
C THR A 81 -9.92 2.64 -7.08
N ALA A 82 -9.52 1.60 -6.33
CA ALA A 82 -8.37 1.64 -5.45
C ALA A 82 -7.06 1.93 -6.20
N HIS A 83 -6.08 2.49 -5.49
CA HIS A 83 -4.79 2.90 -6.04
C HIS A 83 -4.06 1.73 -6.72
N ILE A 84 -4.03 0.55 -6.09
CA ILE A 84 -3.37 -0.66 -6.63
C ILE A 84 -4.02 -1.17 -7.93
N VAL A 85 -5.29 -0.79 -8.19
CA VAL A 85 -5.99 -1.11 -9.44
C VAL A 85 -5.62 -0.12 -10.54
N ARG A 86 -5.64 1.19 -10.23
CA ARG A 86 -5.62 2.24 -11.25
C ARG A 86 -4.24 2.86 -11.50
N TYR A 87 -3.40 2.98 -10.48
CA TYR A 87 -2.23 3.86 -10.54
C TYR A 87 -0.88 3.15 -10.37
N GLU A 88 -0.87 1.81 -10.28
CA GLU A 88 0.36 1.04 -10.11
C GLU A 88 0.71 0.18 -11.34
N GLN A 89 0.24 0.59 -12.51
CA GLN A 89 0.64 0.04 -13.83
C GLN A 89 0.49 -1.49 -13.95
N GLY A 90 -0.50 -2.08 -13.28
CA GLY A 90 -0.69 -3.53 -13.29
C GLY A 90 0.35 -4.32 -12.51
N ALA A 91 1.07 -3.66 -11.59
CA ALA A 91 2.19 -4.26 -10.87
C ALA A 91 1.80 -5.49 -10.05
N ALA A 92 0.59 -5.58 -9.52
CA ALA A 92 0.11 -6.76 -8.80
C ALA A 92 0.18 -8.03 -9.68
N GLY A 93 -0.28 -7.94 -10.93
CA GLY A 93 -0.15 -9.03 -11.90
C GLY A 93 1.31 -9.27 -12.32
N ALA A 94 2.04 -8.20 -12.63
CA ALA A 94 3.39 -8.30 -13.18
C ALA A 94 4.42 -8.79 -12.14
N LEU A 95 4.32 -8.38 -10.88
CA LEU A 95 5.33 -8.68 -9.86
C LEU A 95 4.94 -9.82 -8.91
N ALA A 96 3.66 -9.90 -8.53
CA ALA A 96 3.17 -10.96 -7.65
C ALA A 96 2.51 -12.12 -8.40
N GLY A 97 2.18 -11.96 -9.69
CA GLY A 97 1.51 -12.98 -10.49
C GLY A 97 0.07 -13.23 -10.06
N VAL A 98 -0.57 -12.26 -9.42
CA VAL A 98 -1.95 -12.36 -8.95
C VAL A 98 -2.93 -11.69 -9.92
N GLN A 99 -4.17 -12.13 -9.87
CA GLN A 99 -5.26 -11.42 -10.53
C GLN A 99 -6.01 -10.55 -9.53
N LEU A 100 -6.43 -9.35 -9.96
CA LEU A 100 -7.28 -8.48 -9.13
C LEU A 100 -8.76 -8.78 -9.41
N HIS A 101 -9.51 -9.09 -8.35
CA HIS A 101 -10.96 -9.22 -8.38
C HIS A 101 -11.59 -7.91 -7.88
N TRP A 102 -12.13 -7.14 -8.81
CA TRP A 102 -12.66 -5.82 -8.52
C TRP A 102 -14.08 -5.88 -8.00
N VAL A 103 -14.30 -5.28 -6.85
CA VAL A 103 -15.63 -5.11 -6.25
C VAL A 103 -16.01 -3.64 -6.38
N THR A 104 -17.18 -3.37 -6.94
CA THR A 104 -17.67 -1.99 -7.07
C THR A 104 -18.15 -1.49 -5.72
N GLY A 105 -17.45 -0.51 -5.17
CA GLY A 105 -17.78 0.15 -3.93
C GLY A 105 -18.61 1.41 -4.11
N ASN A 106 -19.08 1.97 -3.00
CA ASN A 106 -19.67 3.29 -2.95
C ASN A 106 -18.63 4.28 -2.39
N ARG A 107 -18.11 5.16 -3.23
CA ARG A 107 -17.02 6.09 -2.88
C ARG A 107 -15.80 5.37 -2.26
N GLY A 108 -15.44 4.22 -2.82
CA GLY A 108 -14.32 3.43 -2.33
C GLY A 108 -14.63 2.46 -1.19
N LEU A 109 -15.84 2.51 -0.62
CA LEU A 109 -16.25 1.64 0.47
C LEU A 109 -16.90 0.37 -0.08
N ILE A 110 -16.42 -0.79 0.34
CA ILE A 110 -17.02 -2.10 0.10
C ILE A 110 -17.51 -2.67 1.42
N SER A 111 -18.70 -3.29 1.40
CA SER A 111 -19.28 -3.90 2.60
C SER A 111 -18.70 -5.30 2.86
N PRO A 112 -18.78 -5.78 4.11
CA PRO A 112 -18.43 -7.17 4.41
C PRO A 112 -19.17 -8.19 3.55
N ASP A 113 -20.45 -7.99 3.29
CA ASP A 113 -21.27 -8.88 2.45
C ASP A 113 -20.77 -8.93 1.00
N GLN A 114 -20.33 -7.78 0.46
CA GLN A 114 -19.73 -7.73 -0.89
C GLN A 114 -18.40 -8.47 -0.93
N VAL A 115 -17.59 -8.36 0.11
CA VAL A 115 -16.33 -9.09 0.22
C VAL A 115 -16.59 -10.58 0.33
N GLU A 116 -17.51 -11.01 1.20
CA GLU A 116 -17.88 -12.42 1.38
C GLU A 116 -18.40 -13.03 0.07
N ALA A 117 -19.27 -12.33 -0.64
CA ALA A 117 -19.77 -12.77 -1.95
C ALA A 117 -18.68 -12.86 -3.04
N ALA A 118 -17.58 -12.11 -2.88
CA ALA A 118 -16.46 -12.14 -3.81
C ALA A 118 -15.47 -13.27 -3.52
N ILE A 119 -15.43 -13.80 -2.29
CA ILE A 119 -14.52 -14.91 -1.93
C ILE A 119 -14.92 -16.16 -2.72
N ARG A 120 -13.94 -16.72 -3.42
CA ARG A 120 -14.19 -17.92 -4.23
C ARG A 120 -14.18 -19.20 -3.41
N PRO A 121 -15.09 -20.14 -3.71
CA PRO A 121 -15.09 -21.46 -3.08
C PRO A 121 -13.80 -22.22 -3.45
N LYS A 122 -13.36 -23.10 -2.56
CA LYS A 122 -12.23 -24.00 -2.84
C LYS A 122 -12.67 -25.15 -3.74
N GLU A 123 -12.58 -24.94 -5.03
CA GLU A 123 -12.87 -25.93 -6.06
C GLU A 123 -11.62 -26.17 -6.93
N PRO A 124 -11.46 -27.37 -7.53
CA PRO A 124 -10.23 -27.71 -8.26
C PRO A 124 -9.89 -26.77 -9.42
N ASN A 125 -10.88 -26.14 -10.04
CA ASN A 125 -10.72 -25.32 -11.25
C ASN A 125 -10.95 -23.83 -10.99
N THR A 126 -11.06 -23.40 -9.72
CA THR A 126 -11.25 -21.99 -9.37
C THR A 126 -9.96 -21.35 -8.87
N VAL A 127 -9.73 -20.10 -9.24
CA VAL A 127 -8.67 -19.30 -8.65
C VAL A 127 -8.95 -19.11 -7.14
N GLN A 128 -7.92 -19.21 -6.31
CA GLN A 128 -8.08 -19.07 -4.86
C GLN A 128 -7.93 -17.62 -4.44
N THR A 129 -8.89 -17.11 -3.68
CA THR A 129 -8.75 -15.81 -3.01
C THR A 129 -7.67 -15.90 -1.95
N GLY A 130 -6.60 -15.13 -2.12
CA GLY A 130 -5.42 -15.12 -1.23
C GLY A 130 -5.37 -13.91 -0.32
N LEU A 131 -5.96 -12.77 -0.73
CA LEU A 131 -5.83 -11.51 -0.02
C LEU A 131 -7.06 -10.61 -0.26
N ILE A 132 -7.39 -9.80 0.73
CA ILE A 132 -8.33 -8.68 0.62
C ILE A 132 -7.55 -7.41 0.88
N CYS A 133 -7.60 -6.46 -0.07
CA CYS A 133 -6.95 -5.15 0.05
C CYS A 133 -7.99 -4.06 0.26
N LEU A 134 -7.80 -3.25 1.29
CA LEU A 134 -8.60 -2.07 1.58
C LEU A 134 -7.71 -0.83 1.52
N GLU A 135 -8.22 0.26 0.93
CA GLU A 135 -7.53 1.54 0.88
C GLU A 135 -8.13 2.51 1.91
N ASN A 136 -7.30 2.96 2.84
CA ASN A 136 -7.68 3.90 3.89
C ASN A 136 -6.58 4.98 4.05
N THR A 137 -6.86 6.22 3.83
CA THR A 137 -8.11 6.83 3.32
C THR A 137 -8.24 6.61 1.82
N HIS A 138 -9.45 6.31 1.31
CA HIS A 138 -9.62 6.00 -0.11
C HIS A 138 -9.51 7.27 -0.97
N ASN A 139 -8.46 7.36 -1.79
CA ASN A 139 -8.13 8.56 -2.56
C ASN A 139 -9.24 8.93 -3.56
N SER A 140 -9.61 8.01 -4.44
CA SER A 140 -10.68 8.24 -5.43
C SER A 140 -12.07 8.43 -4.81
N GLY A 141 -12.26 7.97 -3.58
CA GLY A 141 -13.49 8.17 -2.81
C GLY A 141 -13.61 9.55 -2.15
N GLY A 142 -12.54 10.36 -2.21
CA GLY A 142 -12.48 11.67 -1.57
C GLY A 142 -12.08 11.59 -0.08
N GLY A 143 -11.24 10.64 0.28
CA GLY A 143 -10.73 10.45 1.64
C GLY A 143 -11.69 9.68 2.56
N THR A 144 -12.52 8.82 2.03
CA THR A 144 -13.41 7.94 2.83
C THR A 144 -12.60 6.93 3.65
N ILE A 145 -13.16 6.58 4.83
CA ILE A 145 -12.60 5.68 5.83
C ILE A 145 -13.57 4.52 6.05
#